data_558d33eedc9a28778677f9e59b43e759
#
_entry.id   558d33eedc9a28778677f9e59b43e759
#
_cell.length_a   1.000
_cell.length_b   1.000
_cell.length_c   1.000
_cell.angle_alpha   90.00
_cell.angle_beta   90.00
_cell.angle_gamma   90.00
#
_symmetry.space_group_name_H-M   'P 1'
#
loop_
_entity.id
_entity.type
_entity.pdbx_description
1 polymer ?
#
loop_
_entity_poly.entity_id
_entity_poly.type
_entity_poly.pdbx_seq_one_letter_code
_entity_poly.pdbx_strand_id
1 'polypeptide(L)'
;MPVWQQVYGDLNDPNFVLICVAEDTGGEATAGPIFDAANPTYVQVIDQDHIVSSAFNFVNVPSAAWIDETGRIVRIDEGTYSKVHEIGEGDQAITFGNDVYTPALKDWIEKGAASEYVQNAATVAGNIRQHTADQQKADAAFRLANLYREYGDQDKAEEHWAMAQALNPDSINFIRQNLTLTAEGSAGETFMKVMGEYVSEGREYYRPLGIGDA
;
A
#
# COMPACT_ATOMS: atom_id res chain seq x y z
N MET A 1 4.62 10.99 0.32
CA MET A 1 4.97 11.38 1.71
C MET A 1 4.73 12.89 1.95
N PRO A 2 5.37 13.86 1.26
CA PRO A 2 5.14 15.30 1.54
C PRO A 2 3.68 15.73 1.44
N VAL A 3 2.91 15.15 0.50
CA VAL A 3 1.48 15.48 0.33
C VAL A 3 0.65 15.05 1.54
N TRP A 4 0.92 13.87 2.11
CA TRP A 4 0.24 13.43 3.33
C TRP A 4 0.59 14.28 4.54
N GLN A 5 1.82 14.82 4.62
CA GLN A 5 2.18 15.78 5.67
C GLN A 5 1.36 17.07 5.55
N GLN A 6 1.15 17.56 4.34
CA GLN A 6 0.28 18.71 4.13
C GLN A 6 -1.16 18.41 4.54
N VAL A 7 -1.72 17.28 4.09
CA VAL A 7 -3.09 16.84 4.47
C VAL A 7 -3.23 16.74 5.98
N TYR A 8 -2.27 16.10 6.66
CA TYR A 8 -2.28 15.95 8.12
C TYR A 8 -2.20 17.31 8.85
N GLY A 9 -1.35 18.21 8.36
CA GLY A 9 -1.24 19.57 8.89
C GLY A 9 -2.50 20.42 8.68
N ASP A 10 -3.16 20.27 7.53
CA ASP A 10 -4.40 20.99 7.21
C ASP A 10 -5.60 20.48 8.03
N LEU A 11 -5.62 19.17 8.33
CA LEU A 11 -6.65 18.56 9.19
C LEU A 11 -6.53 19.05 10.64
N ASN A 12 -5.32 19.06 11.18
CA ASN A 12 -4.99 19.57 12.52
C ASN A 12 -6.02 19.22 13.62
N ASP A 13 -6.55 18.00 13.60
CA ASP A 13 -7.54 17.52 14.55
C ASP A 13 -6.86 16.68 15.65
N PRO A 14 -7.02 17.03 16.93
CA PRO A 14 -6.39 16.30 18.05
C PRO A 14 -6.94 14.88 18.26
N ASN A 15 -8.09 14.56 17.69
CA ASN A 15 -8.72 13.24 17.79
C ASN A 15 -8.33 12.33 16.60
N PHE A 16 -7.57 12.84 15.63
CA PHE A 16 -7.13 12.08 14.47
C PHE A 16 -5.64 11.75 14.54
N VAL A 17 -5.32 10.49 14.32
CA VAL A 17 -3.94 10.00 14.22
C VAL A 17 -3.73 9.36 12.85
N LEU A 18 -2.76 9.86 12.11
CA LEU A 18 -2.26 9.21 10.91
C LEU A 18 -1.06 8.31 11.26
N ILE A 19 -1.15 7.04 10.91
CA ILE A 19 -0.03 6.10 10.99
C ILE A 19 0.35 5.74 9.55
N CYS A 20 1.54 6.13 9.13
CA CYS A 20 2.06 5.78 7.82
C CYS A 20 3.04 4.62 7.95
N VAL A 21 2.77 3.54 7.25
CA VAL A 21 3.59 2.33 7.24
C VAL A 21 4.31 2.26 5.90
N ALA A 22 5.64 2.33 5.93
CA ALA A 22 6.47 2.04 4.76
C ALA A 22 6.74 0.53 4.73
N GLU A 23 6.15 -0.15 3.77
CA GLU A 23 6.41 -1.55 3.51
C GLU A 23 7.67 -1.68 2.65
N ASP A 24 8.82 -1.76 3.31
CA ASP A 24 10.12 -1.71 2.65
C ASP A 24 11.10 -2.68 3.29
N THR A 25 11.42 -3.74 2.55
CA THR A 25 12.38 -4.78 2.99
C THR A 25 13.80 -4.27 3.17
N GLY A 26 14.15 -3.13 2.57
CA GLY A 26 15.43 -2.44 2.79
C GLY A 26 15.50 -1.70 4.13
N GLY A 27 14.37 -1.55 4.80
CA GLY A 27 14.27 -0.95 6.14
C GLY A 27 14.66 0.52 6.18
N GLU A 28 15.29 0.91 7.28
CA GLU A 28 15.72 2.28 7.52
C GLU A 28 16.66 2.82 6.44
N ALA A 29 17.49 1.96 5.85
CA ALA A 29 18.43 2.37 4.81
C ALA A 29 17.75 2.88 3.53
N THR A 30 16.57 2.37 3.20
CA THR A 30 15.81 2.72 1.99
C THR A 30 14.63 3.64 2.29
N ALA A 31 13.85 3.36 3.32
CA ALA A 31 12.67 4.14 3.70
C ALA A 31 13.02 5.41 4.51
N GLY A 32 14.06 5.36 5.35
CA GLY A 32 14.45 6.48 6.22
C GLY A 32 14.68 7.79 5.47
N PRO A 33 15.51 7.84 4.42
CA PRO A 33 15.73 9.06 3.66
C PRO A 33 14.45 9.64 3.03
N ILE A 34 13.46 8.81 2.70
CA ILE A 34 12.16 9.25 2.16
C ILE A 34 11.31 9.88 3.27
N PHE A 35 11.34 9.32 4.46
CA PHE A 35 10.69 9.90 5.63
C PHE A 35 11.32 11.21 6.02
N ASP A 36 12.65 11.27 6.12
CA ASP A 36 13.39 12.49 6.47
C ASP A 36 13.10 13.63 5.51
N ALA A 37 13.10 13.35 4.21
CA ALA A 37 12.77 14.35 3.18
C ALA A 37 11.33 14.89 3.27
N ALA A 38 10.40 14.08 3.79
CA ALA A 38 9.02 14.49 4.00
C ALA A 38 8.81 15.25 5.31
N ASN A 39 9.72 15.10 6.27
CA ASN A 39 9.69 15.69 7.61
C ASN A 39 8.30 15.60 8.28
N PRO A 40 7.69 14.41 8.35
CA PRO A 40 6.33 14.26 8.82
C PRO A 40 6.23 14.39 10.34
N THR A 41 5.07 14.91 10.79
CA THR A 41 4.72 15.03 12.22
C THR A 41 3.76 13.95 12.69
N TYR A 42 3.32 13.09 11.79
CA TYR A 42 2.51 11.90 12.10
C TYR A 42 3.38 10.68 12.42
N VAL A 43 2.76 9.63 12.93
CA VAL A 43 3.46 8.38 13.27
C VAL A 43 3.97 7.69 12.01
N GLN A 44 5.25 7.32 12.02
CA GLN A 44 5.92 6.59 10.95
C GLN A 44 6.35 5.22 11.45
N VAL A 45 6.13 4.21 10.63
CA VAL A 45 6.55 2.83 10.88
C VAL A 45 7.21 2.29 9.61
N ILE A 46 8.30 1.56 9.76
CA ILE A 46 8.92 0.79 8.69
C ILE A 46 8.64 -0.68 8.95
N ASP A 47 7.98 -1.32 8.02
CA ASP A 47 7.60 -2.74 8.08
C ASP A 47 8.41 -3.55 7.06
N GLN A 48 9.55 -4.04 7.50
CA GLN A 48 10.46 -4.82 6.66
C GLN A 48 9.91 -6.19 6.29
N ASP A 49 9.11 -6.77 7.18
CA ASP A 49 8.58 -8.13 7.04
C ASP A 49 7.15 -8.17 6.48
N HIS A 50 6.61 -7.00 6.10
CA HIS A 50 5.25 -6.88 5.56
C HIS A 50 4.18 -7.48 6.49
N ILE A 51 4.35 -7.29 7.81
CA ILE A 51 3.42 -7.80 8.83
C ILE A 51 2.09 -7.06 8.74
N VAL A 52 2.13 -5.75 8.50
CA VAL A 52 0.93 -4.92 8.42
C VAL A 52 0.13 -5.24 7.17
N SER A 53 0.76 -5.30 5.99
CA SER A 53 0.05 -5.67 4.77
C SER A 53 -0.52 -7.08 4.84
N SER A 54 0.21 -8.02 5.42
CA SER A 54 -0.29 -9.39 5.68
C SER A 54 -1.51 -9.38 6.61
N ALA A 55 -1.48 -8.58 7.70
CA ALA A 55 -2.58 -8.50 8.66
C ALA A 55 -3.87 -7.92 8.07
N PHE A 56 -3.76 -6.90 7.22
CA PHE A 56 -4.89 -6.27 6.52
C PHE A 56 -5.20 -6.91 5.16
N ASN A 57 -4.37 -7.85 4.73
CA ASN A 57 -4.38 -8.45 3.40
C ASN A 57 -4.28 -7.42 2.26
N PHE A 58 -3.42 -6.42 2.44
CA PHE A 58 -3.07 -5.45 1.41
C PHE A 58 -2.07 -6.07 0.43
N VAL A 59 -2.43 -6.09 -0.83
CA VAL A 59 -1.57 -6.65 -1.91
C VAL A 59 -0.87 -5.57 -2.72
N ASN A 60 -1.19 -4.31 -2.48
CA ASN A 60 -0.64 -3.16 -3.18
C ASN A 60 -0.61 -1.91 -2.28
N VAL A 61 0.18 -0.91 -2.67
CA VAL A 61 0.27 0.38 -2.00
C VAL A 61 0.02 1.52 -3.03
N PRO A 62 -0.58 2.65 -2.61
CA PRO A 62 -1.06 2.95 -1.27
C PRO A 62 -2.39 2.27 -0.95
N SER A 63 -2.51 1.72 0.25
CA SER A 63 -3.76 1.21 0.80
C SER A 63 -3.98 1.78 2.19
N ALA A 64 -5.22 1.91 2.64
CA ALA A 64 -5.51 2.47 3.96
C ALA A 64 -6.72 1.82 4.61
N ALA A 65 -6.72 1.81 5.95
CA ALA A 65 -7.86 1.45 6.75
C ALA A 65 -8.19 2.61 7.70
N TRP A 66 -9.49 2.98 7.79
CA TRP A 66 -9.99 3.89 8.80
C TRP A 66 -10.45 3.08 10.00
N ILE A 67 -9.92 3.42 11.15
CA ILE A 67 -10.17 2.69 12.40
C ILE A 67 -10.80 3.67 13.39
N ASP A 68 -11.99 3.36 13.89
CA ASP A 68 -12.68 4.17 14.87
C ASP A 68 -12.10 4.03 16.28
N GLU A 69 -12.60 4.83 17.22
CA GLU A 69 -12.15 4.88 18.62
C GLU A 69 -12.40 3.56 19.38
N THR A 70 -13.23 2.67 18.81
CA THR A 70 -13.49 1.33 19.38
C THR A 70 -12.53 0.28 18.84
N GLY A 71 -11.63 0.66 17.91
CA GLY A 71 -10.69 -0.23 17.24
C GLY A 71 -11.29 -1.01 16.05
N ARG A 72 -12.46 -0.56 15.53
CA ARG A 72 -13.11 -1.21 14.38
C ARG A 72 -12.70 -0.55 13.09
N ILE A 73 -12.44 -1.36 12.07
CA ILE A 73 -12.28 -0.86 10.71
C ILE A 73 -13.66 -0.42 10.20
N VAL A 74 -13.79 0.88 9.91
CA VAL A 74 -15.00 1.49 9.37
C VAL A 74 -14.89 1.81 7.89
N ARG A 75 -13.71 1.72 7.33
CA ARG A 75 -13.44 1.79 5.89
C ARG A 75 -12.09 1.16 5.57
N ILE A 76 -11.99 0.49 4.42
CA ILE A 76 -10.74 -0.07 3.91
C ILE A 76 -10.73 0.06 2.39
N ASP A 77 -9.62 0.62 1.87
CA ASP A 77 -9.49 0.94 0.46
C ASP A 77 -8.08 0.68 -0.07
N GLU A 78 -7.99 0.40 -1.37
CA GLU A 78 -6.77 0.39 -2.17
C GLU A 78 -6.71 1.65 -3.04
N GLY A 79 -5.52 2.06 -3.47
CA GLY A 79 -5.34 3.25 -4.31
C GLY A 79 -5.64 4.57 -3.58
N THR A 80 -5.32 4.64 -2.29
CA THR A 80 -5.63 5.77 -1.41
C THR A 80 -4.67 6.95 -1.63
N TYR A 81 -4.72 7.51 -2.82
CA TYR A 81 -3.94 8.69 -3.17
C TYR A 81 -4.55 9.96 -2.57
N SER A 82 -3.70 10.92 -2.25
CA SER A 82 -4.12 12.22 -1.72
C SER A 82 -4.31 13.27 -2.82
N LYS A 83 -3.92 12.96 -4.03
CA LYS A 83 -4.08 13.79 -5.24
C LYS A 83 -3.89 12.96 -6.51
N VAL A 84 -4.27 13.55 -7.63
CA VAL A 84 -3.90 13.04 -8.95
C VAL A 84 -2.42 13.30 -9.23
N HIS A 85 -1.76 12.35 -9.83
CA HIS A 85 -0.37 12.40 -10.28
C HIS A 85 -0.30 12.20 -11.78
N GLU A 86 0.66 12.86 -12.41
CA GLU A 86 1.00 12.67 -13.82
C GLU A 86 2.50 12.42 -13.93
N ILE A 87 2.88 11.36 -14.65
CA ILE A 87 4.29 10.99 -14.91
C ILE A 87 4.46 10.86 -16.41
N GLY A 88 5.54 11.45 -16.95
CA GLY A 88 5.84 11.50 -18.37
C GLY A 88 5.36 12.79 -19.03
N GLU A 89 5.52 12.87 -20.34
CA GLU A 89 5.14 14.03 -21.14
C GLU A 89 4.40 13.62 -22.42
N GLY A 90 3.48 14.48 -22.88
CA GLY A 90 2.73 14.30 -24.12
C GLY A 90 1.84 13.04 -24.10
N ASP A 91 1.76 12.35 -25.22
CA ASP A 91 0.90 11.18 -25.42
C ASP A 91 1.34 9.94 -24.60
N GLN A 92 2.50 10.02 -23.94
CA GLN A 92 3.01 8.95 -23.08
C GLN A 92 2.83 9.28 -21.59
N ALA A 93 2.19 10.38 -21.26
CA ALA A 93 1.90 10.74 -19.88
C ALA A 93 0.91 9.72 -19.26
N ILE A 94 1.27 9.23 -18.07
CA ILE A 94 0.43 8.32 -17.30
C ILE A 94 -0.15 9.11 -16.14
N THR A 95 -1.48 9.17 -16.08
CA THR A 95 -2.21 9.79 -14.97
C THR A 95 -2.70 8.70 -14.02
N PHE A 96 -2.47 8.88 -12.73
CA PHE A 96 -2.92 7.97 -11.69
C PHE A 96 -3.20 8.72 -10.38
N GLY A 97 -3.89 8.04 -9.46
CA GLY A 97 -4.34 8.63 -8.21
C GLY A 97 -5.73 9.27 -8.34
N ASN A 98 -6.13 9.98 -7.30
CA ASN A 98 -7.44 10.62 -7.21
C ASN A 98 -7.38 11.82 -6.28
N ASP A 99 -8.40 12.66 -6.33
CA ASP A 99 -8.59 13.83 -5.48
C ASP A 99 -9.83 13.73 -4.56
N VAL A 100 -10.51 12.57 -4.58
CA VAL A 100 -11.74 12.33 -3.81
C VAL A 100 -11.49 11.74 -2.43
N TYR A 101 -10.36 11.08 -2.23
CA TYR A 101 -10.08 10.38 -0.98
C TYR A 101 -9.84 11.34 0.20
N THR A 102 -9.09 12.41 0.00
CA THR A 102 -8.80 13.39 1.04
C THR A 102 -10.06 14.12 1.54
N PRO A 103 -10.97 14.61 0.68
CA PRO A 103 -12.25 15.15 1.13
C PRO A 103 -13.10 14.15 1.92
N ALA A 104 -13.15 12.89 1.50
CA ALA A 104 -13.89 11.85 2.21
C ALA A 104 -13.28 11.57 3.61
N LEU A 105 -11.96 11.50 3.71
CA LEU A 105 -11.26 11.37 4.98
C LEU A 105 -11.58 12.53 5.93
N LYS A 106 -11.56 13.77 5.41
CA LYS A 106 -11.90 14.96 6.18
C LYS A 106 -13.33 14.93 6.70
N ASP A 107 -14.29 14.55 5.86
CA ASP A 107 -15.69 14.39 6.26
C ASP A 107 -15.83 13.38 7.42
N TRP A 108 -15.13 12.24 7.33
CA TRP A 108 -15.15 11.26 8.41
C TRP A 108 -14.54 11.78 9.71
N ILE A 109 -13.42 12.48 9.65
CA ILE A 109 -12.81 13.06 10.86
C ILE A 109 -13.76 14.07 11.53
N GLU A 110 -14.46 14.88 10.73
CA GLU A 110 -15.41 15.89 11.23
C GLU A 110 -16.70 15.27 11.79
N LYS A 111 -17.21 14.20 11.16
CA LYS A 111 -18.54 13.64 11.46
C LYS A 111 -18.51 12.29 12.19
N GLY A 112 -17.36 11.66 12.27
CA GLY A 112 -17.22 10.32 12.87
C GLY A 112 -18.15 9.30 12.23
N ALA A 113 -18.89 8.57 13.03
CA ALA A 113 -19.83 7.55 12.56
C ALA A 113 -21.00 8.08 11.72
N ALA A 114 -21.23 9.41 11.69
CA ALA A 114 -22.27 10.04 10.88
C ALA A 114 -21.79 10.40 9.45
N SER A 115 -20.54 10.19 9.12
CA SER A 115 -20.01 10.39 7.78
C SER A 115 -20.64 9.40 6.79
N GLU A 116 -21.00 9.91 5.61
CA GLU A 116 -21.52 9.07 4.52
C GLU A 116 -20.47 8.10 3.96
N TYR A 117 -19.19 8.36 4.23
CA TYR A 117 -18.07 7.53 3.78
C TYR A 117 -17.77 6.36 4.70
N VAL A 118 -18.40 6.28 5.88
CA VAL A 118 -18.31 5.10 6.76
C VAL A 118 -19.03 3.93 6.11
N GLN A 119 -18.31 2.83 5.94
CA GLN A 119 -18.85 1.61 5.36
C GLN A 119 -19.49 0.74 6.47
N ASN A 120 -20.55 0.03 6.12
CA ASN A 120 -21.08 -0.97 7.03
C ASN A 120 -20.16 -2.21 7.10
N ALA A 121 -20.33 -3.02 8.15
CA ALA A 121 -19.45 -4.16 8.40
C ALA A 121 -19.42 -5.19 7.24
N ALA A 122 -20.51 -5.36 6.50
CA ALA A 122 -20.55 -6.28 5.36
C ALA A 122 -19.73 -5.73 4.18
N THR A 123 -19.81 -4.42 3.92
CA THR A 123 -19.01 -3.75 2.90
C THR A 123 -17.53 -3.81 3.25
N VAL A 124 -17.16 -3.49 4.49
CA VAL A 124 -15.76 -3.61 4.96
C VAL A 124 -15.25 -5.04 4.77
N ALA A 125 -16.01 -6.04 5.20
CA ALA A 125 -15.63 -7.45 5.04
C ALA A 125 -15.50 -7.87 3.56
N GLY A 126 -16.33 -7.30 2.67
CA GLY A 126 -16.23 -7.51 1.23
C GLY A 126 -15.03 -6.84 0.58
N ASN A 127 -14.57 -5.71 1.13
CA ASN A 127 -13.40 -4.97 0.65
C ASN A 127 -12.08 -5.57 1.12
N ILE A 128 -12.06 -6.29 2.25
CA ILE A 128 -10.89 -7.05 2.67
C ILE A 128 -10.70 -8.24 1.72
N ARG A 129 -9.54 -8.34 1.09
CA ARG A 129 -9.23 -9.49 0.23
C ARG A 129 -9.21 -10.77 1.06
N GLN A 130 -9.68 -11.87 0.48
CA GLN A 130 -9.64 -13.17 1.15
C GLN A 130 -8.19 -13.63 1.32
N HIS A 131 -7.87 -14.07 2.53
CA HIS A 131 -6.53 -14.58 2.85
C HIS A 131 -6.54 -16.10 2.71
N THR A 132 -6.29 -16.60 1.52
CA THR A 132 -6.26 -18.03 1.22
C THR A 132 -5.07 -18.72 1.89
N ALA A 133 -5.11 -20.07 1.97
CA ALA A 133 -3.99 -20.85 2.49
C ALA A 133 -2.70 -20.65 1.66
N ASP A 134 -2.82 -20.40 0.35
CA ASP A 134 -1.66 -20.17 -0.50
C ASP A 134 -1.08 -18.77 -0.30
N GLN A 135 -1.93 -17.75 -0.09
CA GLN A 135 -1.46 -16.42 0.31
C GLN A 135 -0.76 -16.41 1.66
N GLN A 136 -1.25 -17.18 2.64
CA GLN A 136 -0.55 -17.36 3.93
C GLN A 136 0.83 -18.00 3.78
N LYS A 137 0.95 -19.00 2.89
CA LYS A 137 2.25 -19.59 2.55
C LYS A 137 3.14 -18.59 1.80
N ALA A 138 2.56 -17.76 0.92
CA ALA A 138 3.29 -16.72 0.21
C ALA A 138 3.92 -15.71 1.17
N ASP A 139 3.16 -15.24 2.18
CA ASP A 139 3.67 -14.35 3.21
C ASP A 139 4.81 -14.99 4.01
N ALA A 140 4.67 -16.26 4.35
CA ALA A 140 5.72 -16.99 5.05
C ALA A 140 6.97 -17.16 4.18
N ALA A 141 6.80 -17.49 2.89
CA ALA A 141 7.91 -17.60 1.95
C ALA A 141 8.61 -16.25 1.75
N PHE A 142 7.85 -15.17 1.63
CA PHE A 142 8.40 -13.81 1.48
C PHE A 142 9.28 -13.42 2.69
N ARG A 143 8.78 -13.64 3.92
CA ARG A 143 9.56 -13.36 5.14
C ARG A 143 10.80 -14.24 5.24
N LEU A 144 10.70 -15.50 4.83
CA LEU A 144 11.84 -16.40 4.81
C LEU A 144 12.89 -15.96 3.78
N ALA A 145 12.46 -15.46 2.63
CA ALA A 145 13.36 -14.86 1.63
C ALA A 145 14.13 -13.67 2.21
N ASN A 146 13.43 -12.76 2.91
CA ASN A 146 14.06 -11.61 3.56
C ASN A 146 15.10 -12.07 4.60
N LEU A 147 14.76 -13.09 5.40
CA LEU A 147 15.67 -13.66 6.38
C LEU A 147 16.94 -14.26 5.73
N TYR A 148 16.79 -15.05 4.65
CA TYR A 148 17.95 -15.59 3.93
C TYR A 148 18.83 -14.49 3.34
N ARG A 149 18.23 -13.43 2.82
CA ARG A 149 18.99 -12.27 2.34
C ARG A 149 19.80 -11.61 3.46
N GLU A 150 19.22 -11.43 4.63
CA GLU A 150 19.92 -10.86 5.81
C GLU A 150 21.09 -11.72 6.24
N TYR A 151 20.98 -13.05 6.15
CA TYR A 151 22.07 -13.98 6.40
C TYR A 151 23.07 -14.14 5.25
N GLY A 152 22.85 -13.47 4.11
CA GLY A 152 23.73 -13.50 2.93
C GLY A 152 23.57 -14.74 2.05
N ASP A 153 22.49 -15.51 2.20
CA ASP A 153 22.16 -16.65 1.34
C ASP A 153 21.24 -16.19 0.21
N GLN A 154 21.85 -15.56 -0.81
CA GLN A 154 21.11 -14.96 -1.92
C GLN A 154 20.34 -15.98 -2.75
N ASP A 155 20.89 -17.18 -2.97
CA ASP A 155 20.23 -18.23 -3.77
C ASP A 155 18.91 -18.65 -3.13
N LYS A 156 18.91 -18.87 -1.81
CA LYS A 156 17.69 -19.19 -1.10
C LYS A 156 16.71 -18.03 -0.99
N ALA A 157 17.21 -16.80 -0.87
CA ALA A 157 16.36 -15.63 -0.88
C ALA A 157 15.56 -15.56 -2.20
N GLU A 158 16.24 -15.72 -3.34
CA GLU A 158 15.61 -15.70 -4.66
C GLU A 158 14.61 -16.86 -4.85
N GLU A 159 14.96 -18.07 -4.40
CA GLU A 159 14.05 -19.24 -4.43
C GLU A 159 12.74 -18.93 -3.68
N HIS A 160 12.84 -18.40 -2.46
CA HIS A 160 11.68 -18.11 -1.65
C HIS A 160 10.87 -16.90 -2.12
N TRP A 161 11.48 -15.87 -2.71
CA TRP A 161 10.76 -14.78 -3.38
C TRP A 161 9.98 -15.28 -4.59
N ALA A 162 10.58 -16.13 -5.43
CA ALA A 162 9.88 -16.75 -6.55
C ALA A 162 8.69 -17.60 -6.08
N MET A 163 8.86 -18.33 -4.98
CA MET A 163 7.78 -19.10 -4.36
C MET A 163 6.65 -18.19 -3.86
N ALA A 164 6.97 -17.11 -3.15
CA ALA A 164 6.00 -16.14 -2.66
C ALA A 164 5.17 -15.53 -3.81
N GLN A 165 5.85 -15.13 -4.88
CA GLN A 165 5.21 -14.56 -6.07
C GLN A 165 4.32 -15.57 -6.80
N ALA A 166 4.73 -16.84 -6.88
CA ALA A 166 3.93 -17.91 -7.50
C ALA A 166 2.68 -18.24 -6.69
N LEU A 167 2.77 -18.21 -5.36
CA LEU A 167 1.65 -18.49 -4.45
C LEU A 167 0.67 -17.31 -4.30
N ASN A 168 1.15 -16.07 -4.49
CA ASN A 168 0.32 -14.85 -4.49
C ASN A 168 0.70 -13.95 -5.66
N PRO A 169 0.30 -14.30 -6.90
CA PRO A 169 0.64 -13.54 -8.09
C PRO A 169 0.00 -12.15 -8.13
N ASP A 170 -1.02 -11.90 -7.29
CA ASP A 170 -1.69 -10.62 -7.17
C ASP A 170 -0.99 -9.64 -6.24
N SER A 171 0.04 -10.08 -5.51
CA SER A 171 0.80 -9.21 -4.62
C SER A 171 1.77 -8.33 -5.40
N ILE A 172 1.35 -7.11 -5.67
CA ILE A 172 2.21 -6.07 -6.25
C ILE A 172 3.31 -5.67 -5.25
N ASN A 173 3.03 -5.78 -3.95
CA ASN A 173 4.02 -5.56 -2.90
C ASN A 173 5.24 -6.48 -3.07
N PHE A 174 5.03 -7.78 -3.28
CA PHE A 174 6.13 -8.74 -3.49
C PHE A 174 6.94 -8.41 -4.75
N ILE A 175 6.26 -8.08 -5.86
CA ILE A 175 6.93 -7.67 -7.11
C ILE A 175 7.81 -6.45 -6.86
N ARG A 176 7.25 -5.40 -6.24
CA ARG A 176 7.97 -4.15 -5.98
C ARG A 176 9.18 -4.36 -5.07
N GLN A 177 9.02 -5.15 -4.01
CA GLN A 177 10.10 -5.37 -3.06
C GLN A 177 11.25 -6.18 -3.67
N ASN A 178 10.95 -7.17 -4.48
CA ASN A 178 11.99 -7.89 -5.22
C ASN A 178 12.77 -6.95 -6.16
N LEU A 179 12.07 -6.07 -6.89
CA LEU A 179 12.70 -5.11 -7.80
C LEU A 179 13.46 -3.99 -7.09
N THR A 180 13.05 -3.59 -5.87
CA THR A 180 13.77 -2.59 -5.06
C THR A 180 15.23 -3.00 -4.81
N LEU A 181 15.50 -4.29 -4.80
CA LEU A 181 16.85 -4.85 -4.59
C LEU A 181 17.67 -4.98 -5.88
N THR A 182 17.09 -4.64 -7.01
CA THR A 182 17.76 -4.61 -8.33
C THR A 182 18.30 -3.22 -8.63
N ALA A 183 19.18 -3.12 -9.64
CA ALA A 183 19.73 -1.85 -10.11
C ALA A 183 18.65 -0.90 -10.70
N GLU A 184 17.53 -1.44 -11.16
CA GLU A 184 16.43 -0.66 -11.72
C GLU A 184 15.54 -0.03 -10.66
N GLY A 185 15.48 -0.64 -9.46
CA GLY A 185 14.56 -0.22 -8.38
C GLY A 185 13.09 -0.59 -8.66
N SER A 186 12.23 -0.18 -7.74
CA SER A 186 10.81 -0.59 -7.69
C SER A 186 9.89 0.06 -8.72
N ALA A 187 10.39 0.94 -9.57
CA ALA A 187 9.63 1.67 -10.59
C ALA A 187 10.36 1.73 -11.94
N GLY A 188 11.34 0.83 -12.17
CA GLY A 188 12.09 0.74 -13.40
C GLY A 188 11.33 0.06 -14.55
N GLU A 189 12.03 -0.17 -15.65
CA GLU A 189 11.46 -0.74 -16.88
C GLU A 189 10.81 -2.12 -16.63
N THR A 190 11.47 -2.96 -15.84
CA THR A 190 10.94 -4.29 -15.49
C THR A 190 9.59 -4.20 -14.75
N PHE A 191 9.45 -3.27 -13.80
CA PHE A 191 8.20 -3.06 -13.12
C PHE A 191 7.10 -2.59 -14.08
N MET A 192 7.40 -1.63 -14.94
CA MET A 192 6.44 -1.11 -15.92
C MET A 192 5.97 -2.19 -16.91
N LYS A 193 6.87 -3.09 -17.33
CA LYS A 193 6.53 -4.23 -18.17
C LYS A 193 5.58 -5.20 -17.44
N VAL A 194 5.93 -5.62 -16.22
CA VAL A 194 5.09 -6.53 -15.42
C VAL A 194 3.72 -5.91 -15.17
N MET A 195 3.64 -4.62 -14.89
CA MET A 195 2.37 -3.92 -14.70
C MET A 195 1.55 -3.83 -15.98
N GLY A 196 2.20 -3.61 -17.13
CA GLY A 196 1.54 -3.63 -18.43
C GLY A 196 0.92 -5.00 -18.73
N GLU A 197 1.65 -6.08 -18.47
CA GLU A 197 1.15 -7.45 -18.60
C GLU A 197 -0.02 -7.71 -17.65
N TYR A 198 0.10 -7.35 -16.37
CA TYR A 198 -0.93 -7.49 -15.35
C TYR A 198 -2.26 -6.84 -15.77
N VAL A 199 -2.21 -5.59 -16.24
CA VAL A 199 -3.38 -4.85 -16.69
C VAL A 199 -3.94 -5.43 -18.00
N SER A 200 -3.08 -5.86 -18.94
CA SER A 200 -3.50 -6.45 -20.21
C SER A 200 -4.23 -7.79 -20.05
N GLU A 201 -3.97 -8.50 -18.96
CA GLU A 201 -4.71 -9.71 -18.54
C GLU A 201 -6.07 -9.41 -17.91
N GLY A 202 -6.45 -8.14 -17.80
CA GLY A 202 -7.70 -7.70 -17.20
C GLY A 202 -7.72 -7.79 -15.66
N ARG A 203 -6.55 -7.84 -15.04
CA ARG A 203 -6.42 -7.88 -13.57
C ARG A 203 -6.54 -6.48 -12.98
N GLU A 204 -7.24 -6.37 -11.87
CA GLU A 204 -7.44 -5.09 -11.18
C GLU A 204 -6.18 -4.69 -10.40
N TYR A 205 -5.56 -3.56 -10.78
CA TYR A 205 -4.43 -3.01 -10.07
C TYR A 205 -4.80 -2.45 -8.70
N TYR A 206 -5.94 -1.76 -8.62
CA TYR A 206 -6.59 -1.36 -7.38
C TYR A 206 -8.07 -1.67 -7.47
N ARG A 207 -8.68 -2.02 -6.35
CA ARG A 207 -10.13 -2.06 -6.24
C ARG A 207 -10.71 -0.63 -6.29
N PRO A 208 -11.89 -0.44 -6.89
CA PRO A 208 -12.56 0.87 -6.89
C PRO A 208 -12.80 1.39 -5.48
N LEU A 209 -12.56 2.68 -5.27
CA LEU A 209 -12.74 3.32 -3.95
C LEU A 209 -14.21 3.37 -3.52
N GLY A 210 -15.16 3.35 -4.46
CA GLY A 210 -16.57 3.58 -4.16
C GLY A 210 -16.83 4.96 -3.54
N ILE A 211 -16.03 5.96 -3.90
CA ILE A 211 -16.17 7.36 -3.52
C ILE A 211 -16.42 8.14 -4.82
N GLY A 212 -17.55 8.84 -4.90
CA GLY A 212 -17.87 9.67 -6.06
C GLY A 212 -18.49 8.94 -7.26
N ASP A 213 -18.78 7.65 -7.14
CA ASP A 213 -19.49 6.86 -8.16
C ASP A 213 -21.03 7.01 -7.98
N ALA A 214 -21.52 8.25 -8.04
CA ALA A 214 -22.97 8.54 -8.01
C ALA A 214 -23.43 9.16 -9.32
#